data_b53dc0292bc24b1d076a4dcd3d85c7ea
#
_entry.id   b53dc0292bc24b1d076a4dcd3d85c7ea
#
_cell.length_a   1.000
_cell.length_b   1.000
_cell.length_c   1.000
_cell.angle_alpha   90.00
_cell.angle_beta   90.00
_cell.angle_gamma   90.00
#
_symmetry.space_group_name_H-M   'P 1'
#
loop_
_entity.id
_entity.type
_entity.pdbx_description
1 polymer ?
#
loop_
_entity_poly.entity_id
_entity_poly.type
_entity_poly.pdbx_seq_one_letter_code
_entity_poly.pdbx_strand_id
1 'polypeptide(L)'
;SSMMTQPQGGGSSSPSALQIPDPLFEKAVACIKEHEGWHGNHLPYVGYGHKLLPGETFTSDMTEEQADSLLRTDLMKLCRMCSRFGKDALLIATLSYNVGYYRLVGYGKIPKSKLIRKLEVGDRDIYNEYISFRCYKGKVIPSIERRRKKEFELLYMSR
;
A
#
# COMPACT_ATOMS: atom_id res chain seq x y z
N SER A 1 10.13 -14.93 -19.35
CA SER A 1 10.37 -14.98 -19.31
C SER A 1 10.49 -14.75 -19.28
N SER A 2 10.18 -14.74 -18.90
CA SER A 2 10.37 -14.76 -18.63
C SER A 2 10.59 -14.54 -18.32
N MET A 3 10.41 -14.54 -17.94
CA MET A 3 10.70 -14.70 -17.47
C MET A 3 11.09 -14.71 -17.25
N MET A 4 10.96 -14.77 -17.03
CA MET A 4 11.49 -15.13 -16.67
C MET A 4 12.20 -15.38 -16.62
N THR A 5 12.25 -15.52 -16.44
CA THR A 5 13.05 -16.02 -16.16
C THR A 5 13.79 -15.96 -16.06
N GLN A 6 13.89 -16.08 -15.80
CA GLN A 6 14.66 -16.35 -15.45
C GLN A 6 15.15 -16.27 -15.19
N PRO A 7 15.19 -16.51 -14.99
CA PRO A 7 15.82 -16.73 -14.44
C PRO A 7 16.33 -16.68 -14.17
N GLN A 8 16.32 -16.89 -13.98
CA GLN A 8 16.79 -16.98 -13.52
C GLN A 8 17.23 -16.63 -13.13
N GLY A 9 17.16 -16.69 -12.98
CA GLY A 9 17.35 -16.55 -12.32
C GLY A 9 17.49 -16.08 -11.85
N GLY A 10 17.53 -16.20 -11.71
CA GLY A 10 17.41 -15.94 -11.07
C GLY A 10 17.30 -15.44 -10.63
N GLY A 11 17.25 -15.44 -10.56
CA GLY A 11 16.95 -15.19 -9.90
C GLY A 11 16.89 -14.66 -9.44
N SER A 12 16.89 -14.53 -9.23
CA SER A 12 16.79 -14.09 -8.57
C SER A 12 16.80 -13.58 -7.94
N SER A 13 16.66 -13.32 -7.61
CA SER A 13 16.62 -12.92 -6.90
C SER A 13 16.62 -12.42 -6.23
N SER A 14 16.74 -12.24 -5.96
CA SER A 14 16.50 -11.90 -5.04
C SER A 14 15.62 -11.49 -4.57
N PRO A 15 15.25 -10.76 -4.84
CA PRO A 15 14.42 -10.37 -3.84
C PRO A 15 13.52 -11.27 -3.42
N SER A 16 13.77 -11.70 -3.86
CA SER A 16 13.59 -12.87 -3.15
C SER A 16 13.11 -12.68 -1.76
N ALA A 17 13.53 -11.64 -1.13
CA ALA A 17 13.11 -11.35 0.21
C ALA A 17 11.65 -10.95 0.31
N LEU A 18 11.08 -10.43 -0.76
CA LEU A 18 9.70 -10.00 -0.76
C LEU A 18 8.82 -11.08 -1.37
N GLN A 19 8.15 -11.82 -0.50
CA GLN A 19 7.23 -12.86 -0.93
C GLN A 19 5.83 -12.52 -0.45
N ILE A 20 5.01 -12.05 -1.37
CA ILE A 20 3.62 -11.71 -1.10
C ILE A 20 2.76 -12.77 -1.77
N PRO A 21 1.98 -13.55 -0.99
CA PRO A 21 1.06 -14.51 -1.59
C PRO A 21 0.07 -13.81 -2.52
N ASP A 22 -0.12 -14.35 -3.72
CA ASP A 22 -1.03 -13.77 -4.70
C ASP A 22 -2.43 -13.52 -4.15
N PRO A 23 -3.05 -14.47 -3.39
CA PRO A 23 -4.39 -14.20 -2.84
C PRO A 23 -4.44 -12.97 -1.94
N LEU A 24 -3.39 -12.73 -1.14
CA LEU A 24 -3.36 -11.55 -0.27
C LEU A 24 -3.20 -10.26 -1.08
N PHE A 25 -2.36 -10.29 -2.11
CA PHE A 25 -2.19 -9.13 -2.99
C PHE A 25 -3.52 -8.78 -3.65
N GLU A 26 -4.26 -9.78 -4.14
CA GLU A 26 -5.57 -9.55 -4.74
C GLU A 26 -6.57 -8.98 -3.73
N LYS A 27 -6.54 -9.44 -2.48
CA LYS A 27 -7.40 -8.87 -1.43
C LYS A 27 -7.07 -7.41 -1.18
N ALA A 28 -5.78 -7.06 -1.18
CA ALA A 28 -5.36 -5.67 -0.99
C ALA A 28 -5.85 -4.80 -2.15
N VAL A 29 -5.70 -5.28 -3.39
CA VAL A 29 -6.17 -4.55 -4.58
C VAL A 29 -7.68 -4.30 -4.49
N ALA A 30 -8.45 -5.34 -4.17
CA ALA A 30 -9.91 -5.21 -4.05
C ALA A 30 -10.30 -4.23 -2.95
N CYS A 31 -9.61 -4.29 -1.82
CA CYS A 31 -9.88 -3.40 -0.69
C CYS A 31 -9.60 -1.94 -1.05
N ILE A 32 -8.51 -1.68 -1.76
CA ILE A 32 -8.17 -0.32 -2.22
C ILE A 32 -9.24 0.19 -3.17
N LYS A 33 -9.65 -0.64 -4.15
CA LYS A 33 -10.69 -0.22 -5.10
C LYS A 33 -11.98 0.14 -4.40
N GLU A 34 -12.38 -0.68 -3.44
CA GLU A 34 -13.63 -0.47 -2.70
C GLU A 34 -13.62 0.86 -1.95
N HIS A 35 -12.48 1.20 -1.33
CA HIS A 35 -12.42 2.38 -0.46
C HIS A 35 -12.00 3.66 -1.18
N GLU A 36 -11.15 3.57 -2.20
CA GLU A 36 -10.72 4.77 -2.94
C GLU A 36 -11.78 5.24 -3.92
N GLY A 37 -12.45 4.31 -4.59
CA GLY A 37 -13.42 4.66 -5.61
C GLY A 37 -12.76 5.17 -6.89
N TRP A 38 -13.58 5.51 -7.86
CA TRP A 38 -13.12 5.93 -9.19
C TRP A 38 -12.88 7.44 -9.26
N HIS A 39 -11.67 7.85 -9.64
CA HIS A 39 -11.28 9.26 -9.70
C HIS A 39 -11.15 9.76 -11.15
N GLY A 40 -12.01 9.35 -12.05
CA GLY A 40 -11.87 9.62 -13.48
C GLY A 40 -11.60 11.07 -13.85
N ASN A 41 -12.30 12.03 -13.23
CA ASN A 41 -12.20 13.46 -13.57
C ASN A 41 -11.65 14.33 -12.45
N HIS A 42 -10.99 13.74 -11.46
CA HIS A 42 -10.58 14.46 -10.26
C HIS A 42 -9.06 14.69 -10.20
N LEU A 43 -8.53 15.35 -11.24
CA LEU A 43 -7.10 15.69 -11.25
C LEU A 43 -6.71 16.42 -9.98
N PRO A 44 -5.53 16.20 -9.42
CA PRO A 44 -4.42 15.39 -9.98
C PRO A 44 -4.50 13.89 -9.72
N TYR A 45 -5.65 13.38 -9.30
CA TYR A 45 -5.85 11.95 -9.06
C TYR A 45 -6.57 11.33 -10.24
N VAL A 46 -6.10 10.14 -10.65
CA VAL A 46 -6.71 9.38 -11.74
C VAL A 46 -6.90 7.93 -11.30
N GLY A 47 -7.81 7.22 -11.97
CA GLY A 47 -8.09 5.83 -11.68
C GLY A 47 -8.53 5.63 -10.23
N TYR A 48 -7.85 4.73 -9.53
CA TYR A 48 -8.17 4.40 -8.13
C TYR A 48 -7.26 5.16 -7.16
N GLY A 49 -7.12 6.45 -7.37
CA GLY A 49 -6.40 7.30 -6.43
C GLY A 49 -4.92 7.49 -6.72
N HIS A 50 -4.49 7.19 -7.94
CA HIS A 50 -3.12 7.49 -8.33
C HIS A 50 -2.95 9.00 -8.48
N LYS A 51 -2.00 9.60 -7.75
CA LYS A 51 -1.68 11.00 -7.92
C LYS A 51 -0.66 11.15 -9.04
N LEU A 52 -0.96 11.99 -10.02
CA LEU A 52 -0.06 12.21 -11.15
C LEU A 52 1.31 12.68 -10.70
N LEU A 53 2.33 12.05 -11.24
CA LEU A 53 3.72 12.45 -11.04
C LEU A 53 4.13 13.45 -12.12
N PRO A 54 5.18 14.25 -11.88
CA PRO A 54 5.66 15.17 -12.91
C PRO A 54 5.97 14.42 -14.21
N GLY A 55 5.44 14.91 -15.32
CA GLY A 55 5.65 14.29 -16.63
C GLY A 55 4.64 13.24 -17.02
N GLU A 56 3.81 12.77 -16.10
CA GLU A 56 2.76 11.82 -16.44
C GLU A 56 1.59 12.53 -17.11
N THR A 57 0.99 11.86 -18.11
CA THR A 57 -0.05 12.46 -18.94
C THR A 57 -1.31 11.59 -19.01
N PHE A 58 -1.66 10.93 -17.90
CA PHE A 58 -2.91 10.19 -17.85
C PHE A 58 -4.11 11.14 -17.94
N THR A 59 -5.17 10.68 -18.60
CA THR A 59 -6.36 11.49 -18.82
C THR A 59 -7.56 10.95 -18.07
N SER A 60 -8.62 11.75 -18.00
CA SER A 60 -9.85 11.39 -17.29
C SER A 60 -10.62 10.24 -17.97
N ASP A 61 -10.30 9.92 -19.22
CA ASP A 61 -10.94 8.82 -19.93
C ASP A 61 -10.15 7.50 -19.82
N MET A 62 -9.29 7.40 -18.80
CA MET A 62 -8.60 6.17 -18.47
C MET A 62 -9.60 5.02 -18.31
N THR A 63 -9.29 3.87 -18.90
CA THR A 63 -10.12 2.68 -18.76
C THR A 63 -9.92 2.03 -17.40
N GLU A 64 -10.89 1.19 -17.00
CA GLU A 64 -10.75 0.43 -15.75
C GLU A 64 -9.52 -0.50 -15.79
N GLU A 65 -9.24 -1.08 -16.95
CA GLU A 65 -8.05 -1.94 -17.09
C GLU A 65 -6.76 -1.16 -16.87
N GLN A 66 -6.69 0.06 -17.40
CA GLN A 66 -5.53 0.92 -17.20
C GLN A 66 -5.41 1.32 -15.72
N ALA A 67 -6.54 1.65 -15.10
CA ALA A 67 -6.57 2.01 -13.69
C ALA A 67 -6.17 0.85 -12.79
N ASP A 68 -6.63 -0.35 -13.09
CA ASP A 68 -6.26 -1.56 -12.36
C ASP A 68 -4.76 -1.81 -12.46
N SER A 69 -4.21 -1.71 -13.67
CA SER A 69 -2.78 -1.90 -13.89
C SER A 69 -1.96 -0.87 -13.12
N LEU A 70 -2.40 0.38 -13.14
CA LEU A 70 -1.72 1.45 -12.45
C LEU A 70 -1.73 1.25 -10.92
N LEU A 71 -2.89 0.85 -10.39
CA LEU A 71 -3.01 0.55 -8.95
C LEU A 71 -2.05 -0.56 -8.54
N ARG A 72 -2.01 -1.64 -9.32
CA ARG A 72 -1.13 -2.78 -9.03
C ARG A 72 0.35 -2.38 -9.09
N THR A 73 0.71 -1.56 -10.06
CA THR A 73 2.08 -1.03 -10.18
C THR A 73 2.44 -0.18 -8.97
N ASP A 74 1.55 0.72 -8.58
CA ASP A 74 1.76 1.60 -7.42
C ASP A 74 1.88 0.79 -6.13
N LEU A 75 0.98 -0.17 -5.95
CA LEU A 75 0.98 -1.00 -4.74
C LEU A 75 2.24 -1.86 -4.67
N MET A 76 2.64 -2.45 -5.79
CA MET A 76 3.85 -3.27 -5.81
C MET A 76 5.10 -2.43 -5.53
N LYS A 77 5.15 -1.20 -6.04
CA LYS A 77 6.24 -0.29 -5.73
C LYS A 77 6.31 -0.02 -4.23
N LEU A 78 5.15 0.23 -3.60
CA LEU A 78 5.09 0.43 -2.15
C LEU A 78 5.51 -0.82 -1.39
N CYS A 79 5.11 -2.00 -1.88
CA CYS A 79 5.54 -3.26 -1.27
C CYS A 79 7.05 -3.39 -1.28
N ARG A 80 7.70 -3.03 -2.38
CA ARG A 80 9.17 -3.06 -2.46
C ARG A 80 9.80 -2.06 -1.49
N MET A 81 9.20 -0.87 -1.36
CA MET A 81 9.68 0.12 -0.39
C MET A 81 9.52 -0.36 1.05
N CYS A 82 8.52 -1.22 1.29
CA CYS A 82 8.23 -1.77 2.61
C CYS A 82 8.86 -3.15 2.84
N SER A 83 9.72 -3.62 1.94
CA SER A 83 10.25 -5.00 1.98
C SER A 83 10.94 -5.34 3.29
N ARG A 84 11.54 -4.35 3.96
CA ARG A 84 12.21 -4.58 5.25
C ARG A 84 11.25 -5.03 6.35
N PHE A 85 9.95 -4.83 6.17
CA PHE A 85 8.94 -5.25 7.15
C PHE A 85 8.51 -6.71 6.96
N GLY A 86 9.14 -7.43 6.01
CA GLY A 86 8.91 -8.85 5.82
C GLY A 86 7.44 -9.17 5.55
N LYS A 87 6.87 -10.04 6.37
CA LYS A 87 5.47 -10.46 6.14
C LYS A 87 4.45 -9.35 6.36
N ASP A 88 4.85 -8.23 6.94
CA ASP A 88 3.97 -7.08 7.10
C ASP A 88 4.09 -6.08 5.94
N ALA A 89 4.92 -6.37 4.94
CA ALA A 89 5.17 -5.45 3.84
C ALA A 89 3.88 -5.05 3.11
N LEU A 90 3.02 -6.01 2.80
CA LEU A 90 1.77 -5.72 2.09
C LEU A 90 0.82 -4.89 2.94
N LEU A 91 0.71 -5.22 4.23
CA LEU A 91 -0.14 -4.47 5.15
C LEU A 91 0.30 -3.00 5.21
N ILE A 92 1.59 -2.76 5.38
CA ILE A 92 2.13 -1.41 5.48
C ILE A 92 2.05 -0.69 4.12
N ALA A 93 2.26 -1.40 3.02
CA ALA A 93 2.11 -0.83 1.69
C ALA A 93 0.66 -0.37 1.43
N THR A 94 -0.31 -1.17 1.86
CA THR A 94 -1.72 -0.85 1.69
C THR A 94 -2.09 0.40 2.47
N LEU A 95 -1.61 0.51 3.71
CA LEU A 95 -1.79 1.73 4.50
C LEU A 95 -1.11 2.92 3.83
N SER A 96 0.12 2.73 3.34
CA SER A 96 0.87 3.78 2.65
C SER A 96 0.15 4.31 1.42
N TYR A 97 -0.55 3.43 0.70
CA TYR A 97 -1.30 3.82 -0.48
C TYR A 97 -2.32 4.93 -0.15
N ASN A 98 -2.94 4.83 1.02
CA ASN A 98 -3.94 5.80 1.46
C ASN A 98 -3.34 7.01 2.18
N VAL A 99 -2.47 6.77 3.16
CA VAL A 99 -2.01 7.87 4.03
C VAL A 99 -0.67 8.46 3.62
N GLY A 100 0.06 7.80 2.75
CA GLY A 100 1.38 8.25 2.30
C GLY A 100 2.52 7.57 3.04
N TYR A 101 3.49 7.13 2.28
CA TYR A 101 4.63 6.37 2.81
C TYR A 101 5.41 7.16 3.86
N TYR A 102 5.70 8.43 3.57
CA TYR A 102 6.55 9.23 4.48
C TYR A 102 5.83 9.65 5.76
N ARG A 103 4.49 9.61 5.78
CA ARG A 103 3.76 9.82 7.02
C ARG A 103 3.97 8.66 7.99
N LEU A 104 4.33 7.49 7.46
CA LEU A 104 4.59 6.31 8.29
C LEU A 104 6.04 6.27 8.73
N VAL A 105 6.96 6.32 7.76
CA VAL A 105 8.38 6.11 8.05
C VAL A 105 9.13 7.38 8.46
N GLY A 106 8.51 8.53 8.27
CA GLY A 106 9.14 9.82 8.59
C GLY A 106 9.99 10.36 7.45
N TYR A 107 10.06 11.68 7.35
CA TYR A 107 10.91 12.35 6.37
C TYR A 107 11.00 13.82 6.73
N GLY A 108 12.22 14.36 6.78
CA GLY A 108 12.38 15.75 7.17
C GLY A 108 11.82 16.01 8.55
N LYS A 109 10.85 16.93 8.64
CA LYS A 109 10.20 17.27 9.91
C LYS A 109 9.09 16.31 10.30
N ILE A 110 8.73 15.37 9.43
CA ILE A 110 7.71 14.36 9.73
C ILE A 110 8.36 13.27 10.56
N PRO A 111 7.89 13.04 11.81
CA PRO A 111 8.49 12.03 12.67
C PRO A 111 8.09 10.63 12.21
N LYS A 112 8.94 9.66 12.51
CA LYS A 112 8.63 8.25 12.31
C LYS A 112 7.44 7.87 13.19
N SER A 113 6.45 7.18 12.64
CA SER A 113 5.27 6.79 13.40
C SER A 113 5.59 5.71 14.42
N LYS A 114 4.74 5.61 15.45
CA LYS A 114 4.88 4.57 16.46
C LYS A 114 4.74 3.18 15.83
N LEU A 115 3.87 3.04 14.84
CA LEU A 115 3.69 1.78 14.10
C LEU A 115 5.02 1.29 13.54
N ILE A 116 5.73 2.14 12.83
CA ILE A 116 7.00 1.77 12.22
C ILE A 116 8.07 1.50 13.28
N ARG A 117 8.11 2.32 14.34
CA ARG A 117 9.08 2.09 15.42
C ARG A 117 8.90 0.72 16.07
N LYS A 118 7.65 0.30 16.25
CA LYS A 118 7.38 -1.04 16.81
C LYS A 118 7.87 -2.13 15.87
N LEU A 119 7.54 -2.01 14.59
CA LEU A 119 7.97 -3.00 13.60
C LEU A 119 9.49 -3.09 13.49
N GLU A 120 10.18 -1.96 13.61
CA GLU A 120 11.64 -1.94 13.52
C GLU A 120 12.32 -2.69 14.64
N VAL A 121 11.68 -2.81 15.79
CA VAL A 121 12.24 -3.59 16.91
C VAL A 121 11.62 -4.98 17.00
N GLY A 122 10.90 -5.40 15.97
CA GLY A 122 10.33 -6.74 15.91
C GLY A 122 9.01 -6.91 16.66
N ASP A 123 8.43 -5.81 17.15
CA ASP A 123 7.16 -5.86 17.86
C ASP A 123 6.01 -5.79 16.87
N ARG A 124 5.34 -6.93 16.66
CA ARG A 124 4.25 -7.05 15.71
C ARG A 124 2.88 -6.90 16.36
N ASP A 125 2.80 -6.52 17.63
CA ASP A 125 1.54 -6.19 18.30
C ASP A 125 1.17 -4.76 17.94
N ILE A 126 0.62 -4.58 16.76
CA ILE A 126 0.47 -3.28 16.09
C ILE A 126 -0.99 -2.91 15.75
N TYR A 127 -1.95 -3.67 16.26
CA TYR A 127 -3.35 -3.41 15.91
C TYR A 127 -3.76 -1.97 16.24
N ASN A 128 -3.51 -1.53 17.47
CA ASN A 128 -3.92 -0.19 17.90
C ASN A 128 -3.21 0.90 17.11
N GLU A 129 -1.92 0.72 16.85
CA GLU A 129 -1.15 1.68 16.07
C GLU A 129 -1.65 1.77 14.64
N TYR A 130 -2.01 0.62 14.05
CA TYR A 130 -2.55 0.60 12.69
C TYR A 130 -3.90 1.30 12.62
N ILE A 131 -4.80 0.97 13.55
CA ILE A 131 -6.15 1.55 13.58
C ILE A 131 -6.10 3.05 13.90
N SER A 132 -5.04 3.54 14.53
CA SER A 132 -4.91 4.96 14.86
C SER A 132 -4.89 5.87 13.64
N PHE A 133 -4.61 5.33 12.44
CA PHE A 133 -4.66 6.11 11.19
C PHE A 133 -6.11 6.24 10.70
N ARG A 134 -6.96 6.81 11.53
CA ARG A 134 -8.40 6.90 11.31
C ARG A 134 -8.94 8.32 11.41
N CYS A 135 -8.07 9.30 11.57
CA CYS A 135 -8.50 10.69 11.81
C CYS A 135 -8.34 11.57 10.58
N TYR A 136 -9.19 12.59 10.51
CA TYR A 136 -9.07 13.66 9.53
C TYR A 136 -9.26 14.97 10.28
N LYS A 137 -8.28 15.87 10.18
CA LYS A 137 -8.29 17.16 10.89
C LYS A 137 -8.55 16.98 12.39
N GLY A 138 -7.91 15.98 12.97
CA GLY A 138 -7.95 15.73 14.42
C GLY A 138 -9.18 15.00 14.91
N LYS A 139 -10.10 14.61 14.02
CA LYS A 139 -11.33 13.92 14.41
C LYS A 139 -11.34 12.50 13.86
N VAL A 140 -11.82 11.54 14.67
CA VAL A 140 -12.01 10.17 14.22
C VAL A 140 -13.13 10.14 13.18
N ILE A 141 -12.82 9.54 12.02
CA ILE A 141 -13.79 9.37 10.94
C ILE A 141 -14.20 7.90 10.92
N PRO A 142 -15.47 7.58 11.22
CA PRO A 142 -15.90 6.18 11.31
C PRO A 142 -15.63 5.34 10.07
N SER A 143 -15.79 5.92 8.87
CA SER A 143 -15.52 5.19 7.63
C SER A 143 -14.05 4.85 7.47
N ILE A 144 -13.17 5.74 7.89
CA ILE A 144 -11.72 5.49 7.83
C ILE A 144 -11.35 4.42 8.86
N GLU A 145 -11.95 4.48 10.04
CA GLU A 145 -11.71 3.47 11.06
C GLU A 145 -12.12 2.09 10.57
N ARG A 146 -13.30 1.98 9.94
CA ARG A 146 -13.76 0.71 9.37
C ARG A 146 -12.78 0.20 8.30
N ARG A 147 -12.26 1.11 7.48
CA ARG A 147 -11.27 0.76 6.46
C ARG A 147 -10.01 0.16 7.10
N ARG A 148 -9.49 0.82 8.16
CA ARG A 148 -8.28 0.33 8.83
C ARG A 148 -8.52 -1.07 9.43
N LYS A 149 -9.67 -1.26 10.06
CA LYS A 149 -10.02 -2.56 10.65
C LYS A 149 -10.10 -3.64 9.58
N LYS A 150 -10.73 -3.34 8.46
CA LYS A 150 -10.86 -4.29 7.35
C LYS A 150 -9.51 -4.64 6.74
N GLU A 151 -8.67 -3.64 6.49
CA GLU A 151 -7.32 -3.86 5.96
C GLU A 151 -6.54 -4.78 6.89
N PHE A 152 -6.58 -4.50 8.18
CA PHE A 152 -5.85 -5.30 9.15
C PHE A 152 -6.36 -6.74 9.19
N GLU A 153 -7.66 -6.91 9.25
CA GLU A 153 -8.28 -8.24 9.26
C GLU A 153 -7.90 -9.07 8.04
N LEU A 154 -7.88 -8.44 6.86
CA LEU A 154 -7.60 -9.14 5.61
C LEU A 154 -6.12 -9.46 5.43
N LEU A 155 -5.24 -8.58 5.87
CA LEU A 155 -3.84 -8.59 5.43
C LEU A 155 -2.83 -8.88 6.53
N TYR A 156 -3.20 -8.73 7.80
CA TYR A 156 -2.28 -9.04 8.88
C TYR A 156 -2.15 -10.55 9.02
N MET A 157 -0.91 -11.02 8.99
CA MET A 157 -0.63 -12.45 9.16
C MET A 157 -0.09 -12.65 10.57
N SER A 158 -0.83 -13.40 11.38
CA SER A 158 -0.44 -13.65 12.78
C SER A 158 0.78 -14.56 12.89
N ARG A 159 1.15 -15.23 11.80
CA ARG A 159 2.34 -16.10 11.76
C ARG A 159 3.21 -15.85 10.56
#